data_666533b523dd143b566e082e7615052e
#
_entry.id   666533b523dd143b566e082e7615052e
#
_cell.length_a   1.000
_cell.length_b   1.000
_cell.length_c   1.000
_cell.angle_alpha   90.00
_cell.angle_beta   90.00
_cell.angle_gamma   90.00
#
_symmetry.space_group_name_H-M   'P 1'
#
loop_
_entity.id
_entity.type
_entity.pdbx_description
1 polymer ?
#
loop_
_entity_poly.entity_id
_entity_poly.type
_entity_poly.pdbx_seq_one_letter_code
_entity_poly.pdbx_strand_id
1 'polypeptide(L)'
;MRENVTRFVWGFVLALACVAPQGVFASIDTIAVDVGISVFKTTPIGIVPFEEKPGIDWIEEKPHQILTRDANLSGRFDVVASEKFNLALFSRSKAKHYMTGKVEPTSDGRLAVDCYLYVSQSKDLLLGERYTVPQKELRRAMHTFFDKVIYQLWGERGVASTRIAYVSKIDGIKQVVVSDYDGFHRSQITRDSTISMMPVWTRGNKGLVYVNFKTNRPRLYTKNFGRPKNLCLNSSTRLIARR
;
A
#
# COMPACT_ATOMS: atom_id res chain seq x y z
N MET A 1 -63.85 -20.30 60.71
CA MET A 1 -63.99 -20.02 59.29
C MET A 1 -63.11 -18.81 58.81
N ARG A 2 -62.40 -18.12 59.71
CA ARG A 2 -61.54 -16.95 59.35
C ARG A 2 -60.07 -17.30 59.18
N GLU A 3 -59.57 -18.36 59.73
CA GLU A 3 -58.15 -18.75 59.67
C GLU A 3 -57.72 -19.40 58.35
N ASN A 4 -58.63 -20.03 57.63
CA ASN A 4 -58.27 -20.70 56.35
C ASN A 4 -58.15 -19.74 55.16
N VAL A 5 -58.78 -18.56 55.25
CA VAL A 5 -58.69 -17.56 54.15
C VAL A 5 -57.33 -16.88 54.16
N THR A 6 -56.77 -16.62 55.35
CA THR A 6 -55.46 -15.94 55.48
C THR A 6 -54.31 -16.86 55.03
N ARG A 7 -54.39 -18.16 55.21
CA ARG A 7 -53.39 -19.12 54.73
C ARG A 7 -53.41 -19.28 53.23
N PHE A 8 -54.55 -19.14 52.57
CA PHE A 8 -54.67 -19.20 51.10
C PHE A 8 -54.16 -17.94 50.45
N VAL A 9 -54.36 -16.75 51.02
CA VAL A 9 -53.88 -15.50 50.54
C VAL A 9 -52.35 -15.40 50.58
N TRP A 10 -51.72 -15.88 51.65
CA TRP A 10 -50.25 -15.90 51.76
C TRP A 10 -49.59 -16.91 50.82
N GLY A 11 -50.24 -18.05 50.58
CA GLY A 11 -49.77 -19.04 49.62
C GLY A 11 -49.79 -18.52 48.18
N PHE A 12 -50.80 -17.71 47.83
CA PHE A 12 -50.89 -17.10 46.47
C PHE A 12 -49.93 -15.95 46.29
N VAL A 13 -49.63 -15.16 47.31
CA VAL A 13 -48.65 -14.07 47.25
C VAL A 13 -47.22 -14.64 47.16
N LEU A 14 -46.90 -15.76 47.82
CA LEU A 14 -45.62 -16.44 47.74
C LEU A 14 -45.41 -17.13 46.36
N ALA A 15 -46.49 -17.66 45.75
CA ALA A 15 -46.39 -18.23 44.39
C ALA A 15 -46.21 -17.18 43.28
N LEU A 16 -46.71 -15.95 43.48
CA LEU A 16 -46.56 -14.87 42.51
C LEU A 16 -45.17 -14.21 42.55
N ALA A 17 -44.44 -14.35 43.70
CA ALA A 17 -43.10 -13.77 43.84
C ALA A 17 -41.99 -14.61 43.15
N CYS A 18 -42.29 -15.84 42.70
CA CYS A 18 -41.30 -16.71 42.02
C CYS A 18 -41.29 -16.58 40.49
N VAL A 19 -42.14 -15.75 39.89
CA VAL A 19 -42.07 -15.46 38.46
C VAL A 19 -41.37 -14.10 38.27
N ALA A 20 -40.13 -13.99 38.74
CA ALA A 20 -39.26 -12.94 38.28
C ALA A 20 -38.96 -13.16 36.79
N PRO A 21 -39.13 -12.17 35.92
CA PRO A 21 -38.71 -12.34 34.54
C PRO A 21 -37.19 -12.60 34.57
N GLN A 22 -36.84 -13.82 34.18
CA GLN A 22 -35.45 -14.14 33.90
C GLN A 22 -35.07 -13.27 32.71
N GLY A 23 -34.36 -12.16 32.96
CA GLY A 23 -33.76 -11.36 31.92
C GLY A 23 -32.85 -12.25 31.11
N VAL A 24 -33.23 -12.50 29.90
CA VAL A 24 -32.35 -13.10 28.90
C VAL A 24 -31.25 -12.08 28.67
N PHE A 25 -30.18 -12.17 29.45
CA PHE A 25 -28.92 -11.50 29.07
C PHE A 25 -28.44 -12.20 27.83
N ALA A 26 -28.71 -11.59 26.65
CA ALA A 26 -28.01 -11.96 25.45
C ALA A 26 -26.51 -11.73 25.73
N SER A 27 -25.76 -12.79 25.91
CA SER A 27 -24.31 -12.71 25.90
C SER A 27 -23.93 -12.23 24.50
N ILE A 28 -23.45 -11.01 24.40
CA ILE A 28 -22.76 -10.55 23.19
C ILE A 28 -21.48 -11.38 23.16
N ASP A 29 -21.48 -12.45 22.37
CA ASP A 29 -20.25 -13.15 22.04
C ASP A 29 -19.32 -12.14 21.42
N THR A 30 -18.40 -11.63 22.22
CA THR A 30 -17.32 -10.80 21.73
C THR A 30 -16.45 -11.70 20.86
N ILE A 31 -16.61 -11.60 19.55
CA ILE A 31 -15.68 -12.23 18.61
C ILE A 31 -14.36 -11.50 18.81
N ALA A 32 -13.50 -12.02 19.68
CA ALA A 32 -12.11 -11.61 19.75
C ALA A 32 -11.45 -12.09 18.46
N VAL A 33 -11.36 -11.20 17.48
CA VAL A 33 -10.49 -11.43 16.33
C VAL A 33 -9.07 -11.25 16.85
N ASP A 34 -8.42 -12.33 17.20
CA ASP A 34 -6.98 -12.36 17.42
C ASP A 34 -6.32 -12.14 16.06
N VAL A 35 -6.07 -10.89 15.73
CA VAL A 35 -5.19 -10.54 14.62
C VAL A 35 -3.79 -10.91 15.08
N GLY A 36 -3.45 -12.18 14.92
CA GLY A 36 -2.08 -12.63 15.07
C GLY A 36 -1.23 -11.75 14.17
N ILE A 37 -0.55 -10.77 14.78
CA ILE A 37 0.51 -10.03 14.11
C ILE A 37 1.57 -11.10 13.85
N SER A 38 1.53 -11.71 12.67
CA SER A 38 2.70 -12.41 12.18
C SER A 38 3.77 -11.32 12.05
N VAL A 39 4.64 -11.26 13.05
CA VAL A 39 5.84 -10.42 13.00
C VAL A 39 6.62 -10.97 11.81
N PHE A 40 6.43 -10.36 10.65
CA PHE A 40 7.23 -10.67 9.47
C PHE A 40 8.66 -10.39 9.88
N LYS A 41 9.44 -11.46 9.99
CA LYS A 41 10.85 -11.34 10.33
C LYS A 41 11.54 -10.59 9.20
N THR A 42 11.82 -9.33 9.42
CA THR A 42 12.56 -8.51 8.47
C THR A 42 13.95 -9.08 8.24
N THR A 43 14.45 -8.94 7.02
CA THR A 43 15.79 -9.38 6.65
C THR A 43 16.70 -8.17 6.52
N PRO A 44 17.81 -8.08 7.25
CA PRO A 44 18.74 -6.98 7.10
C PRO A 44 19.30 -6.91 5.68
N ILE A 45 19.27 -5.72 5.07
CA ILE A 45 19.85 -5.44 3.76
C ILE A 45 20.69 -4.17 3.80
N GLY A 46 21.90 -4.23 3.22
CA GLY A 46 22.74 -3.05 3.07
C GLY A 46 22.25 -2.17 1.92
N ILE A 47 22.24 -0.86 2.09
CA ILE A 47 22.05 0.10 1.01
C ILE A 47 23.20 1.08 1.01
N VAL A 48 23.94 1.11 -0.10
CA VAL A 48 25.12 1.95 -0.29
C VAL A 48 24.78 3.00 -1.36
N PRO A 49 25.13 4.28 -1.15
CA PRO A 49 24.98 5.31 -2.17
C PRO A 49 25.57 4.89 -3.51
N PHE A 50 24.94 5.29 -4.58
CA PHE A 50 25.43 5.04 -5.92
C PHE A 50 26.64 5.91 -6.23
N GLU A 51 27.60 5.39 -6.98
CA GLU A 51 28.69 6.19 -7.55
C GLU A 51 28.11 7.16 -8.57
N GLU A 52 28.35 8.45 -8.42
CA GLU A 52 27.80 9.51 -9.27
C GLU A 52 28.91 10.12 -10.10
N LYS A 53 28.73 10.21 -11.44
CA LYS A 53 29.58 11.05 -12.25
C LYS A 53 29.19 12.52 -12.12
N PRO A 54 30.16 13.45 -12.19
CA PRO A 54 29.87 14.89 -12.18
C PRO A 54 28.88 15.32 -13.28
N GLY A 55 28.15 16.40 -13.03
CA GLY A 55 27.24 17.00 -14.00
C GLY A 55 25.77 16.53 -13.87
N ILE A 56 25.39 15.96 -12.73
CA ILE A 56 24.00 15.63 -12.44
C ILE A 56 23.46 16.63 -11.41
N ASP A 57 22.53 17.47 -11.86
CA ASP A 57 21.76 18.33 -10.97
C ASP A 57 20.51 17.57 -10.52
N TRP A 58 20.50 17.12 -9.27
CA TRP A 58 19.40 16.34 -8.75
C TRP A 58 18.16 17.22 -8.52
N ILE A 59 17.08 16.90 -9.25
CA ILE A 59 15.76 17.56 -9.09
C ILE A 59 14.93 16.83 -8.02
N GLU A 60 15.14 15.52 -7.90
CA GLU A 60 14.41 14.64 -6.98
C GLU A 60 15.39 13.83 -6.12
N GLU A 61 14.86 12.85 -5.39
CA GLU A 61 15.66 11.96 -4.56
C GLU A 61 16.67 11.13 -5.39
N LYS A 62 17.82 10.87 -4.77
CA LYS A 62 18.86 10.01 -5.34
C LYS A 62 18.43 8.53 -5.35
N PRO A 63 19.01 7.69 -6.23
CA PRO A 63 18.63 6.27 -6.34
C PRO A 63 18.59 5.51 -5.00
N HIS A 64 19.63 5.64 -4.19
CA HIS A 64 19.70 4.94 -2.89
C HIS A 64 18.63 5.39 -1.90
N GLN A 65 18.18 6.65 -1.95
CA GLN A 65 17.11 7.16 -1.08
C GLN A 65 15.76 6.54 -1.47
N ILE A 66 15.49 6.42 -2.77
CA ILE A 66 14.30 5.77 -3.29
C ILE A 66 14.28 4.30 -2.87
N LEU A 67 15.39 3.57 -3.07
CA LEU A 67 15.51 2.17 -2.67
C LEU A 67 15.37 1.97 -1.16
N THR A 68 15.90 2.89 -0.36
CA THR A 68 15.75 2.88 1.11
C THR A 68 14.27 3.01 1.50
N ARG A 69 13.55 3.92 0.85
CA ARG A 69 12.11 4.09 1.06
C ARG A 69 11.33 2.83 0.68
N ASP A 70 11.61 2.25 -0.49
CA ASP A 70 10.95 1.03 -0.95
C ASP A 70 11.21 -0.14 0.00
N ALA A 71 12.45 -0.30 0.47
CA ALA A 71 12.82 -1.33 1.42
C ALA A 71 12.02 -1.20 2.73
N ASN A 72 11.94 0.02 3.28
CA ASN A 72 11.19 0.31 4.50
C ASN A 72 9.67 0.08 4.30
N LEU A 73 9.10 0.55 3.18
CA LEU A 73 7.67 0.40 2.90
C LEU A 73 7.27 -1.06 2.61
N SER A 74 8.19 -1.87 2.11
CA SER A 74 7.92 -3.28 1.84
C SER A 74 7.64 -4.10 3.09
N GLY A 75 8.09 -3.64 4.27
CA GLY A 75 8.01 -4.36 5.53
C GLY A 75 8.85 -5.66 5.56
N ARG A 76 9.66 -5.92 4.52
CA ARG A 76 10.47 -7.15 4.39
C ARG A 76 11.91 -6.96 4.83
N PHE A 77 12.38 -5.73 4.81
CA PHE A 77 13.76 -5.41 5.10
C PHE A 77 13.94 -4.56 6.36
N ASP A 78 15.08 -4.79 7.00
CA ASP A 78 15.66 -3.91 7.99
C ASP A 78 16.87 -3.24 7.32
N VAL A 79 16.76 -1.93 7.04
CA VAL A 79 17.75 -1.24 6.22
C VAL A 79 18.97 -0.89 7.03
N VAL A 80 20.13 -1.38 6.60
CA VAL A 80 21.45 -1.04 7.11
C VAL A 80 22.07 -0.03 6.17
N ALA A 81 21.90 1.26 6.49
CA ALA A 81 22.49 2.34 5.71
C ALA A 81 24.00 2.46 5.97
N SER A 82 24.78 2.69 4.93
CA SER A 82 26.22 2.94 5.02
C SER A 82 26.65 3.89 3.90
N GLU A 83 27.49 4.86 4.20
CA GLU A 83 28.01 5.79 3.18
C GLU A 83 28.92 5.12 2.15
N LYS A 84 29.52 4.00 2.50
CA LYS A 84 30.40 3.18 1.65
C LYS A 84 30.16 1.72 1.95
N PHE A 85 30.57 0.84 1.02
CA PHE A 85 30.57 -0.59 1.29
C PHE A 85 31.38 -0.89 2.58
N ASN A 86 30.75 -1.53 3.54
CA ASN A 86 31.32 -1.84 4.84
C ASN A 86 30.94 -3.27 5.26
N LEU A 87 31.84 -4.23 4.95
CA LEU A 87 31.62 -5.64 5.25
C LEU A 87 31.47 -5.91 6.75
N ALA A 88 32.23 -5.22 7.59
CA ALA A 88 32.15 -5.39 9.05
C ALA A 88 30.79 -4.95 9.59
N LEU A 89 30.24 -3.83 9.10
CA LEU A 89 28.91 -3.36 9.45
C LEU A 89 27.84 -4.36 8.98
N PHE A 90 27.92 -4.80 7.74
CA PHE A 90 26.93 -5.74 7.17
C PHE A 90 26.98 -7.11 7.87
N SER A 91 28.17 -7.60 8.21
CA SER A 91 28.32 -8.84 8.97
C SER A 91 27.74 -8.71 10.38
N ARG A 92 28.02 -7.61 11.09
CA ARG A 92 27.46 -7.33 12.43
C ARG A 92 25.94 -7.24 12.40
N SER A 93 25.38 -6.58 11.40
CA SER A 93 23.94 -6.41 11.21
C SER A 93 23.30 -7.63 10.57
N LYS A 94 24.04 -8.68 10.23
CA LYS A 94 23.56 -9.88 9.51
C LYS A 94 22.97 -9.58 8.14
N ALA A 95 23.34 -8.46 7.52
CA ALA A 95 22.91 -8.09 6.17
C ALA A 95 23.65 -8.95 5.15
N LYS A 96 22.98 -10.01 4.67
CA LYS A 96 23.53 -10.95 3.71
C LYS A 96 23.70 -10.38 2.31
N HIS A 97 22.92 -9.35 2.00
CA HIS A 97 22.87 -8.71 0.68
C HIS A 97 23.01 -7.20 0.81
N TYR A 98 23.48 -6.55 -0.24
CA TYR A 98 23.46 -5.09 -0.33
C TYR A 98 23.15 -4.61 -1.76
N MET A 99 22.51 -3.44 -1.83
CA MET A 99 22.22 -2.74 -3.07
C MET A 99 23.14 -1.54 -3.23
N THR A 100 23.61 -1.32 -4.44
CA THR A 100 24.39 -0.15 -4.86
C THR A 100 24.28 0.03 -6.37
N GLY A 101 25.01 1.00 -6.95
CA GLY A 101 25.02 1.20 -8.38
C GLY A 101 25.89 2.36 -8.82
N LYS A 102 25.69 2.77 -10.09
CA LYS A 102 26.36 3.93 -10.71
C LYS A 102 25.35 4.77 -11.45
N VAL A 103 25.57 6.07 -11.48
CA VAL A 103 24.75 7.01 -12.24
C VAL A 103 25.66 7.87 -13.10
N GLU A 104 25.32 7.94 -14.39
CA GLU A 104 26.07 8.71 -15.37
C GLU A 104 25.10 9.53 -16.22
N PRO A 105 25.38 10.82 -16.48
CA PRO A 105 24.62 11.56 -17.46
C PRO A 105 24.97 11.06 -18.88
N THR A 106 23.99 10.96 -19.74
CA THR A 106 24.17 10.62 -21.15
C THR A 106 24.21 11.88 -22.00
N SER A 107 24.78 11.80 -23.22
CA SER A 107 24.91 12.92 -24.14
C SER A 107 23.56 13.53 -24.58
N ASP A 108 22.48 12.79 -24.48
CA ASP A 108 21.12 13.21 -24.81
C ASP A 108 20.30 13.72 -23.58
N GLY A 109 20.98 14.01 -22.47
CA GLY A 109 20.35 14.58 -21.26
C GLY A 109 19.54 13.59 -20.41
N ARG A 110 19.69 12.30 -20.67
CA ARG A 110 19.12 11.24 -19.81
C ARG A 110 20.14 10.80 -18.76
N LEU A 111 19.71 9.93 -17.85
CA LEU A 111 20.57 9.25 -16.89
C LEU A 111 20.69 7.77 -17.27
N ALA A 112 21.92 7.28 -17.34
CA ALA A 112 22.21 5.85 -17.33
C ALA A 112 22.46 5.43 -15.89
N VAL A 113 21.65 4.50 -15.38
CA VAL A 113 21.68 4.05 -14.00
C VAL A 113 21.90 2.55 -13.98
N ASP A 114 23.06 2.13 -13.50
CA ASP A 114 23.38 0.74 -13.24
C ASP A 114 23.02 0.42 -11.79
N CYS A 115 22.21 -0.60 -11.59
CA CYS A 115 21.72 -1.04 -10.30
C CYS A 115 22.18 -2.46 -10.03
N TYR A 116 22.70 -2.71 -8.84
CA TYR A 116 23.28 -3.99 -8.48
C TYR A 116 22.79 -4.47 -7.12
N LEU A 117 22.52 -5.78 -7.04
CA LEU A 117 22.31 -6.52 -5.80
C LEU A 117 23.44 -7.53 -5.66
N TYR A 118 24.16 -7.47 -4.55
CA TYR A 118 25.30 -8.34 -4.26
C TYR A 118 25.09 -9.17 -2.99
N VAL A 119 25.78 -10.30 -2.91
CA VAL A 119 26.03 -11.00 -1.65
C VAL A 119 27.11 -10.25 -0.86
N SER A 120 26.85 -9.94 0.40
CA SER A 120 27.75 -9.07 1.19
C SER A 120 29.14 -9.68 1.43
N GLN A 121 29.21 -11.00 1.68
CA GLN A 121 30.46 -11.66 2.03
C GLN A 121 31.32 -11.97 0.79
N SER A 122 30.74 -12.65 -0.21
CA SER A 122 31.46 -13.08 -1.40
C SER A 122 31.61 -12.00 -2.46
N LYS A 123 30.77 -10.94 -2.38
CA LYS A 123 30.63 -9.91 -3.41
C LYS A 123 30.14 -10.44 -4.77
N ASP A 124 29.48 -11.59 -4.75
CA ASP A 124 28.87 -12.14 -5.96
C ASP A 124 27.68 -11.29 -6.39
N LEU A 125 27.61 -11.00 -7.68
CA LEU A 125 26.49 -10.28 -8.28
C LEU A 125 25.29 -11.22 -8.42
N LEU A 126 24.18 -10.88 -7.74
CA LEU A 126 22.91 -11.63 -7.84
C LEU A 126 21.97 -11.05 -8.89
N LEU A 127 21.97 -9.72 -9.02
CA LEU A 127 21.12 -9.01 -9.97
C LEU A 127 21.85 -7.75 -10.43
N GLY A 128 21.94 -7.57 -11.75
CA GLY A 128 22.45 -6.37 -12.38
C GLY A 128 21.49 -5.86 -13.44
N GLU A 129 21.14 -4.57 -13.41
CA GLU A 129 20.22 -3.95 -14.33
C GLU A 129 20.71 -2.57 -14.74
N ARG A 130 20.53 -2.23 -16.02
CA ARG A 130 20.81 -0.89 -16.54
C ARG A 130 19.54 -0.22 -17.04
N TYR A 131 19.30 0.99 -16.57
CA TYR A 131 18.19 1.84 -17.01
C TYR A 131 18.75 3.10 -17.66
N THR A 132 18.22 3.49 -18.82
CA THR A 132 18.51 4.78 -19.43
C THR A 132 17.22 5.58 -19.52
N VAL A 133 17.04 6.53 -18.63
CA VAL A 133 15.76 7.21 -18.40
C VAL A 133 15.96 8.72 -18.23
N PRO A 134 14.96 9.54 -18.61
CA PRO A 134 14.92 10.93 -18.17
C PRO A 134 14.90 10.98 -16.63
N GLN A 135 15.48 12.03 -16.03
CA GLN A 135 15.56 12.15 -14.58
C GLN A 135 14.19 12.02 -13.88
N LYS A 136 13.13 12.58 -14.46
CA LYS A 136 11.74 12.47 -13.98
C LYS A 136 11.19 11.03 -13.91
N GLU A 137 11.82 10.09 -14.62
CA GLU A 137 11.43 8.67 -14.62
C GLU A 137 12.36 7.81 -13.76
N LEU A 138 13.38 8.42 -13.14
CA LEU A 138 14.34 7.72 -12.28
C LEU A 138 13.64 6.93 -11.17
N ARG A 139 12.69 7.56 -10.48
CA ARG A 139 11.92 6.92 -9.41
C ARG A 139 11.27 5.63 -9.88
N ARG A 140 10.61 5.65 -11.04
CA ARG A 140 9.98 4.48 -11.62
C ARG A 140 10.98 3.37 -11.97
N ALA A 141 12.17 3.74 -12.47
CA ALA A 141 13.24 2.78 -12.74
C ALA A 141 13.73 2.11 -11.45
N MET A 142 13.91 2.86 -10.36
CA MET A 142 14.32 2.34 -9.05
C MET A 142 13.26 1.41 -8.46
N HIS A 143 11.98 1.78 -8.49
CA HIS A 143 10.89 0.90 -8.09
C HIS A 143 10.86 -0.40 -8.90
N THR A 144 11.11 -0.33 -10.22
CA THR A 144 11.18 -1.52 -11.07
C THR A 144 12.38 -2.41 -10.70
N PHE A 145 13.52 -1.82 -10.39
CA PHE A 145 14.66 -2.57 -9.90
C PHE A 145 14.35 -3.23 -8.56
N PHE A 146 13.76 -2.49 -7.63
CA PHE A 146 13.39 -3.03 -6.33
C PHE A 146 12.40 -4.20 -6.44
N ASP A 147 11.43 -4.15 -7.34
CA ASP A 147 10.51 -5.27 -7.61
C ASP A 147 11.28 -6.52 -8.10
N LYS A 148 12.32 -6.34 -8.90
CA LYS A 148 13.20 -7.44 -9.32
C LYS A 148 14.04 -7.98 -8.17
N VAL A 149 14.49 -7.13 -7.23
CA VAL A 149 15.16 -7.56 -6.00
C VAL A 149 14.25 -8.43 -5.15
N ILE A 150 12.99 -8.03 -4.97
CA ILE A 150 11.99 -8.86 -4.28
C ILE A 150 11.84 -10.21 -4.97
N TYR A 151 11.73 -10.22 -6.29
CA TYR A 151 11.60 -11.45 -7.06
C TYR A 151 12.84 -12.34 -6.94
N GLN A 152 14.04 -11.76 -7.02
CA GLN A 152 15.31 -12.47 -6.91
C GLN A 152 15.49 -13.16 -5.55
N LEU A 153 15.02 -12.50 -4.47
CA LEU A 153 15.23 -13.00 -3.11
C LEU A 153 14.14 -13.95 -2.62
N TRP A 154 12.90 -13.81 -3.12
CA TRP A 154 11.75 -14.60 -2.64
C TRP A 154 10.92 -15.27 -3.73
N GLY A 155 11.19 -15.03 -5.01
CA GLY A 155 10.36 -15.53 -6.11
C GLY A 155 8.97 -14.88 -6.20
N GLU A 156 8.71 -13.84 -5.41
CA GLU A 156 7.44 -13.14 -5.36
C GLU A 156 7.47 -11.87 -6.21
N ARG A 157 6.32 -11.50 -6.75
CA ARG A 157 6.21 -10.26 -7.52
C ARG A 157 6.24 -9.05 -6.57
N GLY A 158 7.19 -8.11 -6.79
CA GLY A 158 7.20 -6.83 -6.11
C GLY A 158 6.02 -5.93 -6.52
N VAL A 159 5.78 -4.89 -5.74
CA VAL A 159 4.67 -3.95 -5.92
C VAL A 159 5.11 -2.48 -5.93
N ALA A 160 6.40 -2.19 -5.77
CA ALA A 160 6.93 -0.84 -5.70
C ALA A 160 6.69 -0.03 -6.99
N SER A 161 6.73 -0.68 -8.17
CA SER A 161 6.44 -0.04 -9.46
C SER A 161 4.94 0.17 -9.72
N THR A 162 4.06 -0.13 -8.77
CA THR A 162 2.61 0.02 -8.91
C THR A 162 2.14 1.41 -8.49
N ARG A 163 0.87 1.71 -8.79
CA ARG A 163 0.19 2.93 -8.33
C ARG A 163 -1.00 2.58 -7.45
N ILE A 164 -1.30 3.48 -6.51
CA ILE A 164 -2.41 3.34 -5.58
C ILE A 164 -3.50 4.35 -5.96
N ALA A 165 -4.74 3.88 -6.07
CA ALA A 165 -5.92 4.73 -6.17
C ALA A 165 -6.64 4.73 -4.81
N TYR A 166 -6.91 5.89 -4.27
CA TYR A 166 -7.52 6.05 -2.95
C TYR A 166 -8.41 7.29 -2.88
N VAL A 167 -9.13 7.43 -1.77
CA VAL A 167 -9.98 8.59 -1.50
C VAL A 167 -9.26 9.50 -0.50
N SER A 168 -9.18 10.78 -0.84
CA SER A 168 -8.63 11.81 0.05
C SER A 168 -9.63 12.95 0.20
N LYS A 169 -9.66 13.58 1.36
CA LYS A 169 -10.43 14.79 1.58
C LYS A 169 -9.64 16.00 1.07
N ILE A 170 -10.16 16.70 0.07
CA ILE A 170 -9.56 17.89 -0.56
C ILE A 170 -10.62 18.98 -0.48
N ASP A 171 -10.29 20.12 0.10
CA ASP A 171 -11.22 21.26 0.32
C ASP A 171 -12.56 20.83 0.95
N GLY A 172 -12.48 19.93 1.94
CA GLY A 172 -13.65 19.41 2.65
C GLY A 172 -14.40 18.28 1.94
N ILE A 173 -14.13 17.98 0.66
CA ILE A 173 -14.86 17.03 -0.17
C ILE A 173 -14.00 15.79 -0.44
N LYS A 174 -14.60 14.59 -0.35
CA LYS A 174 -13.92 13.33 -0.70
C LYS A 174 -13.71 13.25 -2.21
N GLN A 175 -12.45 13.12 -2.64
CA GLN A 175 -12.04 13.03 -4.04
C GLN A 175 -11.18 11.80 -4.28
N VAL A 176 -11.22 11.26 -5.49
CA VAL A 176 -10.34 10.17 -5.93
C VAL A 176 -8.98 10.73 -6.32
N VAL A 177 -7.94 10.11 -5.79
CA VAL A 177 -6.54 10.46 -6.00
C VAL A 177 -5.77 9.21 -6.41
N VAL A 178 -4.75 9.40 -7.24
CA VAL A 178 -3.77 8.37 -7.58
C VAL A 178 -2.39 8.86 -7.20
N SER A 179 -1.57 8.00 -6.66
CA SER A 179 -0.14 8.23 -6.44
C SER A 179 0.68 7.01 -6.83
N ASP A 180 1.99 7.16 -6.86
CA ASP A 180 2.89 6.02 -6.86
C ASP A 180 2.76 5.25 -5.53
N TYR A 181 3.28 4.03 -5.49
CA TYR A 181 3.23 3.15 -4.31
C TYR A 181 3.71 3.84 -3.03
N ASP A 182 4.75 4.65 -3.13
CA ASP A 182 5.39 5.36 -2.02
C ASP A 182 4.77 6.73 -1.69
N GLY A 183 3.65 7.07 -2.32
CA GLY A 183 2.90 8.30 -2.11
C GLY A 183 3.33 9.49 -2.96
N PHE A 184 4.39 9.37 -3.78
CA PHE A 184 4.83 10.42 -4.69
C PHE A 184 3.91 10.56 -5.91
N HIS A 185 4.15 11.58 -6.74
CA HIS A 185 3.38 11.88 -7.95
C HIS A 185 1.88 11.86 -7.74
N ARG A 186 1.45 12.42 -6.61
CA ARG A 186 0.03 12.51 -6.25
C ARG A 186 -0.74 13.31 -7.31
N SER A 187 -1.76 12.68 -7.90
CA SER A 187 -2.63 13.28 -8.91
C SER A 187 -4.08 13.18 -8.51
N GLN A 188 -4.76 14.31 -8.43
CA GLN A 188 -6.19 14.37 -8.17
C GLN A 188 -6.95 14.00 -9.45
N ILE A 189 -7.73 12.93 -9.38
CA ILE A 189 -8.48 12.38 -10.53
C ILE A 189 -9.86 13.01 -10.68
N THR A 190 -10.54 13.25 -9.57
CA THR A 190 -11.84 13.93 -9.56
C THR A 190 -11.72 15.31 -8.93
N ARG A 191 -12.44 16.30 -9.51
CA ARG A 191 -12.49 17.68 -9.05
C ARG A 191 -13.94 18.18 -9.03
N ASP A 192 -14.81 17.33 -8.51
CA ASP A 192 -16.23 17.59 -8.46
C ASP A 192 -16.59 18.30 -7.15
N SER A 193 -17.65 19.12 -7.17
CA SER A 193 -18.24 19.70 -5.95
C SER A 193 -18.94 18.68 -5.07
N THR A 194 -18.94 17.41 -5.47
CA THR A 194 -19.61 16.30 -4.78
C THR A 194 -18.63 15.17 -4.46
N ILE A 195 -19.05 14.29 -3.55
CA ILE A 195 -18.24 13.14 -3.10
C ILE A 195 -17.96 12.20 -4.26
N SER A 196 -16.68 11.84 -4.40
CA SER A 196 -16.17 10.74 -5.23
C SER A 196 -15.49 9.69 -4.34
N MET A 197 -15.83 8.40 -4.53
CA MET A 197 -15.35 7.34 -3.66
C MET A 197 -15.25 5.98 -4.37
N MET A 198 -14.70 4.98 -3.67
CA MET A 198 -14.57 3.59 -4.14
C MET A 198 -13.87 3.46 -5.50
N PRO A 199 -12.66 4.01 -5.67
CA PRO A 199 -11.93 3.82 -6.92
C PRO A 199 -11.50 2.38 -7.10
N VAL A 200 -11.69 1.85 -8.32
CA VAL A 200 -11.24 0.53 -8.74
C VAL A 200 -10.53 0.65 -10.08
N TRP A 201 -9.36 0.04 -10.21
CA TRP A 201 -8.63 0.01 -11.47
C TRP A 201 -9.37 -0.79 -12.54
N THR A 202 -9.42 -0.25 -13.75
CA THR A 202 -9.91 -1.01 -14.92
C THR A 202 -8.89 -2.05 -15.35
N ARG A 203 -9.33 -3.06 -16.09
CA ARG A 203 -8.43 -4.09 -16.61
C ARG A 203 -7.28 -3.47 -17.41
N GLY A 204 -6.06 -3.91 -17.12
CA GLY A 204 -4.84 -3.39 -17.73
C GLY A 204 -4.43 -1.99 -17.23
N ASN A 205 -4.96 -1.54 -16.11
CA ASN A 205 -4.62 -0.27 -15.45
C ASN A 205 -4.77 0.98 -16.36
N LYS A 206 -5.69 0.90 -17.35
CA LYS A 206 -5.93 1.96 -18.34
C LYS A 206 -6.82 3.10 -17.82
N GLY A 207 -7.41 2.94 -16.64
CA GLY A 207 -8.29 3.92 -16.02
C GLY A 207 -8.83 3.45 -14.69
N LEU A 208 -9.80 4.20 -14.18
CA LEU A 208 -10.50 3.93 -12.93
C LEU A 208 -12.02 3.93 -13.15
N VAL A 209 -12.72 3.09 -12.39
CA VAL A 209 -14.16 3.20 -12.13
C VAL A 209 -14.31 3.70 -10.71
N TYR A 210 -15.24 4.61 -10.47
CA TYR A 210 -15.50 5.18 -9.13
C TYR A 210 -16.97 5.56 -9.01
N VAL A 211 -17.44 5.71 -7.77
CA VAL A 211 -18.79 6.22 -7.46
C VAL A 211 -18.71 7.72 -7.28
N ASN A 212 -19.67 8.46 -7.86
CA ASN A 212 -19.82 9.89 -7.66
C ASN A 212 -21.31 10.26 -7.47
N PHE A 213 -21.57 11.35 -6.75
CA PHE A 213 -22.90 11.80 -6.33
C PHE A 213 -23.37 13.07 -7.07
N LYS A 214 -22.83 13.39 -8.25
CA LYS A 214 -23.19 14.60 -9.05
C LYS A 214 -24.67 14.79 -9.27
N THR A 215 -25.42 13.72 -9.35
CA THR A 215 -26.87 13.75 -9.64
C THR A 215 -27.73 13.54 -8.40
N ASN A 216 -27.21 13.87 -7.21
CA ASN A 216 -27.82 13.59 -5.89
C ASN A 216 -28.13 12.09 -5.65
N ARG A 217 -27.60 11.22 -6.50
CA ARG A 217 -27.70 9.77 -6.40
C ARG A 217 -26.33 9.17 -6.73
N PRO A 218 -25.95 8.05 -6.09
CA PRO A 218 -24.70 7.37 -6.42
C PRO A 218 -24.77 6.82 -7.83
N ARG A 219 -23.79 7.12 -8.67
CA ARG A 219 -23.63 6.57 -10.02
C ARG A 219 -22.18 6.17 -10.24
N LEU A 220 -21.97 5.19 -11.11
CA LEU A 220 -20.65 4.76 -11.55
C LEU A 220 -20.17 5.65 -12.68
N TYR A 221 -18.93 6.11 -12.54
CA TYR A 221 -18.20 6.87 -13.54
C TYR A 221 -16.91 6.16 -13.89
N THR A 222 -16.42 6.39 -15.10
CA THR A 222 -15.11 5.89 -15.53
C THR A 222 -14.23 7.05 -15.95
N LYS A 223 -12.95 6.98 -15.58
CA LYS A 223 -11.88 7.88 -16.01
C LYS A 223 -10.83 7.05 -16.72
N ASN A 224 -10.66 7.25 -18.02
CA ASN A 224 -9.61 6.63 -18.81
C ASN A 224 -8.39 7.55 -18.90
N PHE A 225 -7.20 7.04 -18.61
CA PHE A 225 -5.96 7.85 -18.62
C PHE A 225 -5.47 8.17 -20.03
N GLY A 226 -5.93 7.47 -21.07
CA GLY A 226 -5.61 7.74 -22.47
C GLY A 226 -6.65 8.58 -23.23
N ARG A 227 -7.75 9.00 -22.57
CA ARG A 227 -8.84 9.76 -23.19
C ARG A 227 -9.35 10.85 -22.27
N PRO A 228 -9.63 12.08 -22.78
CA PRO A 228 -9.98 13.21 -21.92
C PRO A 228 -11.41 13.21 -21.33
N LYS A 229 -12.29 12.28 -21.71
CA LYS A 229 -13.70 12.30 -21.28
C LYS A 229 -13.98 11.34 -20.13
N ASN A 230 -14.58 11.88 -19.06
CA ASN A 230 -15.22 11.09 -18.01
C ASN A 230 -16.57 10.59 -18.57
N LEU A 231 -16.78 9.29 -18.65
CA LEU A 231 -18.02 8.71 -19.12
C LEU A 231 -18.84 8.24 -17.91
N CYS A 232 -20.11 8.68 -17.83
CA CYS A 232 -21.07 8.10 -16.91
C CYS A 232 -21.49 6.73 -17.45
N LEU A 233 -21.36 5.69 -16.64
CA LEU A 233 -21.86 4.37 -17.00
C LEU A 233 -23.36 4.33 -16.68
N ASN A 234 -24.20 4.33 -17.70
CA ASN A 234 -25.63 4.12 -17.53
C ASN A 234 -25.88 2.68 -17.01
N SER A 235 -26.96 2.49 -16.28
CA SER A 235 -27.38 1.21 -15.68
C SER A 235 -27.57 0.06 -16.69
N SER A 236 -27.60 0.35 -17.98
CA SER A 236 -27.64 -0.62 -19.08
C SER A 236 -26.27 -1.20 -19.46
N THR A 237 -25.19 -0.66 -18.99
CA THR A 237 -23.86 -1.20 -19.26
C THR A 237 -23.58 -2.35 -18.31
N ARG A 238 -23.79 -3.59 -18.74
CA ARG A 238 -23.40 -4.80 -17.99
C ARG A 238 -21.89 -4.77 -17.75
N LEU A 239 -21.49 -4.54 -16.50
CA LEU A 239 -20.15 -4.86 -16.02
C LEU A 239 -20.02 -6.39 -16.01
N ILE A 240 -19.47 -6.97 -17.09
CA ILE A 240 -19.09 -8.38 -17.09
C ILE A 240 -17.80 -8.47 -16.26
N ALA A 241 -17.96 -8.64 -14.97
CA ALA A 241 -16.89 -9.11 -14.10
C ALA A 241 -16.69 -10.61 -14.41
N ARG A 242 -15.79 -10.95 -15.32
CA ARG A 242 -15.26 -12.31 -15.40
C ARG A 242 -14.20 -12.46 -14.32
N ARG A 243 -14.44 -13.43 -13.44
CA ARG A 243 -13.47 -13.93 -12.44
C ARG A 243 -12.19 -14.43 -13.10
#